data_75f45e5d416037033f2451add0bc470a
#
_entry.id   75f45e5d416037033f2451add0bc470a
#
_cell.length_a   1.000
_cell.length_b   1.000
_cell.length_c   1.000
_cell.angle_alpha   90.00
_cell.angle_beta   90.00
_cell.angle_gamma   90.00
#
_symmetry.space_group_name_H-M   'P 1'
#
loop_
_entity.id
_entity.type
_entity.pdbx_description
1 polymer ?
#
loop_
_entity_poly.entity_id
_entity_poly.type
_entity_poly.pdbx_seq_one_letter_code
_entity_poly.pdbx_strand_id
1 'polypeptide(L)'
;RLYRAHRILNPHDNFNLLYMQATETDHAYAFAAGQLELAMKCADKAKKEEKNAARRRVIPRSINKDGSLAMVHPHDWCSGFFAGSLWQVYAYTHDDYWRQAAISWTWPIEEAKWHRGTHDLGFMMYDSFGKAYELTGERSYLDVVLQSAKTLMTRYSPKVKSIRSWDHNREVWSYPVIIDNMMNLEMLFRATQLTGDSIYWNIAVNHANTTLKNHFRTDYSSYHVVDYHPENGEVRMKCTHQGYSDDSFWSRGQAWGLYGFAMCYRFTKDPAYLKQSEGIADFFLNLPNMPEDFVPYWDMKAPGVDGLQSHVAVDSVPRDASAAALIASGLYELCTYITPEKGKRYKSIADKIVGNLGRHYQAEPGTHYGFLLLHSTGHHPGGSEIDVPLNYADYFYLEALARKEALDNQ
;
A
#
# COMPACT_ATOMS: atom_id res chain seq x y z
N ARG A 1 -12.67 -20.17 7.02
CA ARG A 1 -12.97 -21.56 7.49
C ARG A 1 -13.17 -21.59 9.00
N LEU A 2 -12.35 -20.95 9.81
CA LEU A 2 -12.53 -20.84 11.27
C LEU A 2 -13.85 -20.13 11.66
N TYR A 3 -14.23 -19.07 10.93
CA TYR A 3 -15.48 -18.33 11.18
C TYR A 3 -16.73 -19.11 10.76
N ARG A 4 -16.65 -19.98 9.73
CA ARG A 4 -17.77 -20.90 9.41
C ARG A 4 -18.00 -21.99 10.44
N ALA A 5 -16.94 -22.45 11.11
CA ALA A 5 -17.03 -23.46 12.15
C ALA A 5 -17.75 -22.96 13.42
N HIS A 6 -17.67 -21.67 13.73
CA HIS A 6 -18.36 -21.11 14.91
C HIS A 6 -19.90 -21.16 14.84
N ARG A 7 -20.49 -21.30 13.67
CA ARG A 7 -21.96 -21.37 13.53
C ARG A 7 -22.55 -22.80 13.50
N ILE A 8 -21.72 -23.83 13.37
CA ILE A 8 -22.22 -25.20 13.07
C ILE A 8 -21.83 -26.25 14.13
N LEU A 9 -20.93 -25.98 15.05
CA LEU A 9 -20.41 -26.99 15.96
C LEU A 9 -20.62 -26.67 17.46
N ASN A 10 -21.04 -27.68 18.20
CA ASN A 10 -21.17 -27.63 19.65
C ASN A 10 -19.85 -27.22 20.31
N PRO A 11 -19.83 -26.29 21.29
CA PRO A 11 -18.61 -25.63 21.74
C PRO A 11 -17.53 -26.50 22.36
N HIS A 12 -17.78 -27.78 22.63
CA HIS A 12 -16.89 -28.57 23.47
C HIS A 12 -16.03 -29.64 22.78
N ASP A 13 -16.33 -30.07 21.58
CA ASP A 13 -15.68 -31.31 21.08
C ASP A 13 -14.67 -31.17 19.90
N ASN A 14 -14.56 -30.03 19.20
CA ASN A 14 -13.72 -29.95 18.00
C ASN A 14 -12.87 -28.68 17.83
N PHE A 15 -12.86 -27.79 18.82
CA PHE A 15 -12.13 -26.50 18.69
C PHE A 15 -10.62 -26.70 18.50
N ASN A 16 -10.03 -27.60 19.31
CA ASN A 16 -8.59 -27.89 19.21
C ASN A 16 -8.20 -28.58 17.90
N LEU A 17 -9.05 -29.45 17.36
CA LEU A 17 -8.76 -30.14 16.09
C LEU A 17 -8.83 -29.21 14.89
N LEU A 18 -9.82 -28.32 14.88
CA LEU A 18 -9.98 -27.28 13.86
C LEU A 18 -8.87 -26.22 13.93
N TYR A 19 -8.45 -25.89 15.15
CA TYR A 19 -7.33 -24.96 15.36
C TYR A 19 -5.99 -25.56 14.88
N MET A 20 -5.78 -26.86 15.10
CA MET A 20 -4.58 -27.57 14.62
C MET A 20 -4.55 -27.78 13.09
N GLN A 21 -5.67 -27.63 12.39
CA GLN A 21 -5.77 -27.70 10.93
C GLN A 21 -5.75 -26.33 10.25
N ALA A 22 -5.80 -25.25 11.02
CA ALA A 22 -5.77 -23.88 10.50
C ALA A 22 -4.38 -23.55 9.95
N THR A 23 -4.36 -22.88 8.81
CA THR A 23 -3.13 -22.40 8.19
C THR A 23 -2.60 -21.14 8.91
N GLU A 24 -1.35 -20.79 8.65
CA GLU A 24 -0.75 -19.51 9.10
C GLU A 24 -1.60 -18.31 8.63
N THR A 25 -2.14 -18.40 7.41
CA THR A 25 -3.04 -17.39 6.85
C THR A 25 -4.38 -17.32 7.59
N ASP A 26 -4.97 -18.48 7.96
CA ASP A 26 -6.20 -18.50 8.78
C ASP A 26 -5.99 -17.79 10.12
N HIS A 27 -4.86 -18.03 10.79
CA HIS A 27 -4.53 -17.36 12.05
C HIS A 27 -4.32 -15.85 11.86
N ALA A 28 -3.64 -15.44 10.80
CA ALA A 28 -3.42 -14.03 10.51
C ALA A 28 -4.73 -13.28 10.24
N TYR A 29 -5.66 -13.87 9.48
CA TYR A 29 -6.98 -13.26 9.27
C TYR A 29 -7.88 -13.27 10.51
N ALA A 30 -7.80 -14.30 11.36
CA ALA A 30 -8.51 -14.31 12.63
C ALA A 30 -8.02 -13.18 13.55
N PHE A 31 -6.70 -12.98 13.63
CA PHE A 31 -6.11 -11.85 14.33
C PHE A 31 -6.55 -10.51 13.74
N ALA A 32 -6.46 -10.36 12.41
CA ALA A 32 -6.86 -9.13 11.72
C ALA A 32 -8.33 -8.79 11.99
N ALA A 33 -9.23 -9.77 11.96
CA ALA A 33 -10.64 -9.58 12.27
C ALA A 33 -10.84 -9.00 13.68
N GLY A 34 -10.19 -9.57 14.70
CA GLY A 34 -10.28 -9.05 16.07
C GLY A 34 -9.74 -7.64 16.23
N GLN A 35 -8.60 -7.35 15.58
CA GLN A 35 -8.00 -6.00 15.59
C GLN A 35 -8.88 -4.98 14.86
N LEU A 36 -9.40 -5.31 13.68
CA LEU A 36 -10.24 -4.37 12.91
C LEU A 36 -11.58 -4.09 13.61
N GLU A 37 -12.16 -5.05 14.35
CA GLU A 37 -13.30 -4.77 15.22
C GLU A 37 -12.96 -3.74 16.30
N LEU A 38 -11.79 -3.88 16.94
CA LEU A 38 -11.30 -2.88 17.90
C LEU A 38 -11.08 -1.52 17.21
N ALA A 39 -10.46 -1.52 16.02
CA ALA A 39 -10.19 -0.28 15.29
C ALA A 39 -11.48 0.48 14.95
N MET A 40 -12.53 -0.21 14.51
CA MET A 40 -13.84 0.40 14.25
C MET A 40 -14.42 1.02 15.53
N LYS A 41 -14.37 0.31 16.66
CA LYS A 41 -14.87 0.83 17.96
C LYS A 41 -14.08 2.07 18.40
N CYS A 42 -12.77 2.02 18.31
CA CYS A 42 -11.90 3.16 18.68
C CYS A 42 -12.12 4.37 17.78
N ALA A 43 -12.23 4.15 16.47
CA ALA A 43 -12.48 5.22 15.51
C ALA A 43 -13.89 5.84 15.70
N ASP A 44 -14.91 5.03 15.96
CA ASP A 44 -16.26 5.55 16.26
C ASP A 44 -16.29 6.38 17.54
N LYS A 45 -15.53 5.96 18.57
CA LYS A 45 -15.35 6.76 19.78
C LYS A 45 -14.67 8.10 19.46
N ALA A 46 -13.55 8.06 18.74
CA ALA A 46 -12.80 9.26 18.36
C ALA A 46 -13.66 10.24 17.54
N LYS A 47 -14.49 9.74 16.61
CA LYS A 47 -15.44 10.59 15.84
C LYS A 47 -16.46 11.29 16.75
N LYS A 48 -16.96 10.60 17.79
CA LYS A 48 -17.92 11.19 18.75
C LYS A 48 -17.29 12.24 19.66
N GLU A 49 -16.00 12.07 19.96
CA GLU A 49 -15.23 12.97 20.83
C GLU A 49 -14.64 14.18 20.08
N GLU A 50 -14.64 14.19 18.74
CA GLU A 50 -14.14 15.31 17.93
C GLU A 50 -15.02 16.56 18.09
N LYS A 51 -14.47 17.55 18.78
CA LYS A 51 -15.17 18.80 19.10
C LYS A 51 -15.38 19.71 17.89
N ASN A 52 -14.57 19.55 16.85
CA ASN A 52 -14.63 20.34 15.63
C ASN A 52 -15.08 19.47 14.45
N ALA A 53 -16.40 19.36 14.29
CA ALA A 53 -17.01 18.59 13.20
C ALA A 53 -16.53 19.03 11.79
N ALA A 54 -16.10 20.29 11.62
CA ALA A 54 -15.58 20.79 10.35
C ALA A 54 -14.23 20.13 9.94
N ARG A 55 -13.48 19.57 10.90
CA ARG A 55 -12.25 18.82 10.59
C ARG A 55 -12.51 17.49 9.90
N ARG A 56 -13.69 16.93 10.05
CA ARG A 56 -14.10 15.66 9.42
C ARG A 56 -13.03 14.56 9.48
N ARG A 57 -12.43 14.40 10.65
CA ARG A 57 -11.44 13.35 10.90
C ARG A 57 -12.18 12.04 11.19
N VAL A 58 -12.38 11.24 10.15
CA VAL A 58 -13.29 10.09 10.21
C VAL A 58 -12.61 8.73 9.93
N ILE A 59 -11.37 8.74 9.47
CA ILE A 59 -10.62 7.52 9.10
C ILE A 59 -9.42 7.33 10.03
N PRO A 60 -9.25 6.15 10.67
CA PRO A 60 -8.06 5.87 11.47
C PRO A 60 -6.84 5.68 10.54
N ARG A 61 -5.74 6.32 10.88
CA ARG A 61 -4.50 6.30 10.09
C ARG A 61 -3.31 5.73 10.83
N SER A 62 -3.07 6.17 12.05
CA SER A 62 -1.86 5.89 12.80
C SER A 62 -2.06 6.21 14.30
N ILE A 63 -0.97 6.25 15.04
CA ILE A 63 -0.93 6.73 16.44
C ILE A 63 -0.05 7.98 16.50
N ASN A 64 -0.57 9.04 17.11
CA ASN A 64 0.15 10.29 17.31
C ASN A 64 1.30 10.13 18.33
N LYS A 65 2.23 11.09 18.37
CA LYS A 65 3.35 11.10 19.34
C LYS A 65 2.90 11.10 20.81
N ASP A 66 1.72 11.63 21.09
CA ASP A 66 1.12 11.64 22.44
C ASP A 66 0.39 10.34 22.79
N GLY A 67 0.43 9.34 21.92
CA GLY A 67 -0.24 8.05 22.08
C GLY A 67 -1.71 8.03 21.68
N SER A 68 -2.29 9.15 21.25
CA SER A 68 -3.69 9.20 20.79
C SER A 68 -3.86 8.64 19.39
N LEU A 69 -5.09 8.16 19.08
CA LEU A 69 -5.44 7.69 17.75
C LEU A 69 -5.39 8.85 16.74
N ALA A 70 -4.60 8.70 15.69
CA ALA A 70 -4.56 9.66 14.60
C ALA A 70 -5.70 9.37 13.60
N MET A 71 -6.64 10.30 13.52
CA MET A 71 -7.76 10.26 12.58
C MET A 71 -7.57 11.30 11.48
N VAL A 72 -7.95 10.98 10.24
CA VAL A 72 -7.76 11.83 9.07
C VAL A 72 -9.06 12.14 8.32
N HIS A 73 -8.99 13.16 7.48
CA HIS A 73 -10.06 13.59 6.59
C HIS A 73 -10.21 12.62 5.40
N PRO A 74 -11.40 12.49 4.77
CA PRO A 74 -11.59 11.73 3.54
C PRO A 74 -10.65 12.09 2.38
N HIS A 75 -10.14 13.32 2.34
CA HIS A 75 -9.16 13.76 1.34
C HIS A 75 -7.70 13.39 1.68
N ASP A 76 -7.45 12.73 2.80
CA ASP A 76 -6.11 12.22 3.10
C ASP A 76 -5.77 11.08 2.13
N TRP A 77 -4.52 11.07 1.66
CA TRP A 77 -4.07 10.10 0.64
C TRP A 77 -4.28 8.65 1.06
N CYS A 78 -4.26 8.36 2.35
CA CYS A 78 -4.43 7.00 2.88
C CYS A 78 -5.87 6.69 3.34
N SER A 79 -6.85 7.53 3.01
CA SER A 79 -8.23 7.37 3.48
C SER A 79 -8.91 6.08 3.00
N GLY A 80 -8.47 5.50 1.89
CA GLY A 80 -9.05 4.30 1.31
C GLY A 80 -8.63 2.98 1.96
N PHE A 81 -7.48 2.95 2.63
CA PHE A 81 -6.89 1.69 3.08
C PHE A 81 -7.64 1.00 4.22
N PHE A 82 -8.24 1.76 5.13
CA PHE A 82 -9.00 1.16 6.23
C PHE A 82 -10.23 0.40 5.70
N ALA A 83 -11.03 1.05 4.86
CA ALA A 83 -12.15 0.38 4.19
C ALA A 83 -11.67 -0.80 3.33
N GLY A 84 -10.56 -0.62 2.59
CA GLY A 84 -9.95 -1.68 1.81
C GLY A 84 -9.55 -2.90 2.63
N SER A 85 -9.02 -2.70 3.84
CA SER A 85 -8.70 -3.79 4.77
C SER A 85 -9.95 -4.56 5.20
N LEU A 86 -11.06 -3.88 5.46
CA LEU A 86 -12.34 -4.53 5.78
C LEU A 86 -12.87 -5.35 4.59
N TRP A 87 -12.76 -4.84 3.36
CA TRP A 87 -13.10 -5.59 2.16
C TRP A 87 -12.24 -6.85 1.98
N GLN A 88 -10.96 -6.79 2.33
CA GLN A 88 -10.07 -7.95 2.25
C GLN A 88 -10.47 -9.03 3.27
N VAL A 89 -10.84 -8.64 4.49
CA VAL A 89 -11.36 -9.59 5.48
C VAL A 89 -12.68 -10.21 4.98
N TYR A 90 -13.56 -9.42 4.37
CA TYR A 90 -14.77 -9.97 3.73
C TYR A 90 -14.43 -10.95 2.60
N ALA A 91 -13.49 -10.62 1.74
CA ALA A 91 -13.08 -11.50 0.65
C ALA A 91 -12.57 -12.86 1.14
N TYR A 92 -11.88 -12.86 2.29
CA TYR A 92 -11.38 -14.08 2.91
C TYR A 92 -12.47 -14.88 3.64
N THR A 93 -13.28 -14.22 4.45
CA THR A 93 -14.25 -14.87 5.34
C THR A 93 -15.58 -15.17 4.69
N HIS A 94 -15.96 -14.40 3.68
CA HIS A 94 -17.31 -14.36 3.08
C HIS A 94 -18.44 -14.14 4.11
N ASP A 95 -18.11 -13.53 5.26
CA ASP A 95 -19.09 -13.21 6.30
C ASP A 95 -19.73 -11.85 6.04
N ASP A 96 -21.07 -11.83 6.01
CA ASP A 96 -21.85 -10.61 5.73
C ASP A 96 -21.60 -9.50 6.77
N TYR A 97 -21.22 -9.83 7.98
CA TYR A 97 -20.79 -8.85 8.98
C TYR A 97 -19.66 -7.94 8.43
N TRP A 98 -18.62 -8.56 7.84
CA TRP A 98 -17.49 -7.81 7.26
C TRP A 98 -17.88 -7.05 6.01
N ARG A 99 -18.82 -7.59 5.22
CA ARG A 99 -19.38 -6.87 4.08
C ARG A 99 -20.09 -5.60 4.53
N GLN A 100 -20.95 -5.67 5.53
CA GLN A 100 -21.67 -4.50 6.06
C GLN A 100 -20.72 -3.49 6.70
N ALA A 101 -19.72 -3.96 7.46
CA ALA A 101 -18.67 -3.11 8.01
C ALA A 101 -17.92 -2.37 6.89
N ALA A 102 -17.44 -3.07 5.87
CA ALA A 102 -16.74 -2.48 4.73
C ALA A 102 -17.60 -1.43 4.00
N ILE A 103 -18.87 -1.70 3.76
CA ILE A 103 -19.82 -0.75 3.16
C ILE A 103 -19.88 0.54 4.00
N SER A 104 -20.05 0.41 5.32
CA SER A 104 -20.23 1.56 6.21
C SER A 104 -18.99 2.46 6.30
N TRP A 105 -17.80 1.90 6.08
CA TRP A 105 -16.53 2.64 6.10
C TRP A 105 -16.06 3.11 4.72
N THR A 106 -16.67 2.60 3.64
CA THR A 106 -16.37 3.01 2.27
C THR A 106 -17.09 4.31 1.88
N TRP A 107 -18.41 4.39 2.08
CA TRP A 107 -19.19 5.54 1.62
C TRP A 107 -18.78 6.90 2.23
N PRO A 108 -18.32 6.98 3.50
CA PRO A 108 -17.89 8.27 4.07
C PRO A 108 -16.76 8.99 3.34
N ILE A 109 -15.99 8.29 2.48
CA ILE A 109 -14.91 8.91 1.70
C ILE A 109 -15.31 9.20 0.24
N GLU A 110 -16.56 8.98 -0.16
CA GLU A 110 -17.03 9.14 -1.54
C GLU A 110 -16.70 10.49 -2.17
N GLU A 111 -16.80 11.58 -1.40
CA GLU A 111 -16.54 12.94 -1.89
C GLU A 111 -15.12 13.13 -2.43
N ALA A 112 -14.16 12.30 -2.00
CA ALA A 112 -12.78 12.37 -2.46
C ALA A 112 -12.64 12.07 -3.96
N LYS A 113 -13.62 11.46 -4.61
CA LYS A 113 -13.66 11.27 -6.07
C LYS A 113 -13.53 12.59 -6.87
N TRP A 114 -13.81 13.73 -6.23
CA TRP A 114 -13.69 15.06 -6.82
C TRP A 114 -12.39 15.80 -6.44
N HIS A 115 -11.56 15.19 -5.61
CA HIS A 115 -10.37 15.85 -5.05
C HIS A 115 -9.25 15.99 -6.09
N ARG A 116 -9.05 17.20 -6.61
CA ARG A 116 -8.07 17.52 -7.67
C ARG A 116 -6.68 17.88 -7.15
N GLY A 117 -6.48 17.93 -5.86
CA GLY A 117 -5.24 18.42 -5.24
C GLY A 117 -4.14 17.37 -5.08
N THR A 118 -4.40 16.13 -5.43
CA THR A 118 -3.46 15.00 -5.25
C THR A 118 -3.52 14.01 -6.39
N HIS A 119 -2.45 13.24 -6.57
CA HIS A 119 -2.41 12.08 -7.44
C HIS A 119 -2.95 10.80 -6.78
N ASP A 120 -3.23 10.82 -5.48
CA ASP A 120 -3.48 9.63 -4.67
C ASP A 120 -4.88 9.02 -4.80
N LEU A 121 -5.63 9.41 -5.82
CA LEU A 121 -6.99 8.93 -6.02
C LEU A 121 -7.09 7.41 -6.24
N GLY A 122 -6.04 6.76 -6.71
CA GLY A 122 -5.95 5.31 -6.75
C GLY A 122 -5.96 4.71 -5.35
N PHE A 123 -5.08 5.17 -4.47
CA PHE A 123 -5.03 4.77 -3.06
C PHE A 123 -6.34 5.04 -2.32
N MET A 124 -6.92 6.21 -2.54
CA MET A 124 -8.13 6.62 -1.85
C MET A 124 -9.36 5.86 -2.34
N MET A 125 -9.52 5.73 -3.65
CA MET A 125 -10.78 5.31 -4.26
C MET A 125 -10.73 3.91 -4.88
N TYR A 126 -9.57 3.47 -5.41
CA TYR A 126 -9.48 2.14 -6.01
C TYR A 126 -9.26 1.05 -4.96
N ASP A 127 -8.47 1.32 -3.93
CA ASP A 127 -8.25 0.38 -2.81
C ASP A 127 -9.48 0.25 -1.90
N SER A 128 -10.47 1.12 -2.02
CA SER A 128 -11.76 1.08 -1.31
C SER A 128 -12.94 0.75 -2.24
N PHE A 129 -13.40 1.72 -3.02
CA PHE A 129 -14.53 1.52 -3.97
C PHE A 129 -14.20 0.53 -5.09
N GLY A 130 -12.94 0.47 -5.53
CA GLY A 130 -12.51 -0.53 -6.50
C GLY A 130 -12.64 -1.95 -5.94
N LYS A 131 -12.17 -2.19 -4.71
CA LYS A 131 -12.35 -3.47 -4.00
C LYS A 131 -13.84 -3.81 -3.81
N ALA A 132 -14.64 -2.82 -3.40
CA ALA A 132 -16.08 -2.98 -3.27
C ALA A 132 -16.72 -3.46 -4.58
N TYR A 133 -16.37 -2.81 -5.70
CA TYR A 133 -16.87 -3.22 -7.02
C TYR A 133 -16.41 -4.62 -7.42
N GLU A 134 -15.14 -4.95 -7.24
CA GLU A 134 -14.62 -6.29 -7.58
C GLU A 134 -15.33 -7.40 -6.82
N LEU A 135 -15.73 -7.16 -5.57
CA LEU A 135 -16.35 -8.17 -4.71
C LEU A 135 -17.87 -8.22 -4.82
N THR A 136 -18.53 -7.14 -5.24
CA THR A 136 -20.00 -7.04 -5.26
C THR A 136 -20.59 -6.93 -6.66
N GLY A 137 -19.84 -6.39 -7.62
CA GLY A 137 -20.34 -6.05 -8.95
C GLY A 137 -21.31 -4.85 -8.96
N GLU A 138 -21.50 -4.16 -7.83
CA GLU A 138 -22.47 -3.07 -7.73
C GLU A 138 -22.02 -1.82 -8.49
N ARG A 139 -22.87 -1.37 -9.42
CA ARG A 139 -22.59 -0.23 -10.31
C ARG A 139 -22.27 1.06 -9.58
N SER A 140 -22.87 1.30 -8.42
CA SER A 140 -22.65 2.51 -7.62
C SER A 140 -21.18 2.69 -7.23
N TYR A 141 -20.45 1.62 -6.91
CA TYR A 141 -19.01 1.66 -6.64
C TYR A 141 -18.21 1.95 -7.91
N LEU A 142 -18.57 1.34 -9.02
CA LEU A 142 -17.91 1.60 -10.30
C LEU A 142 -18.05 3.07 -10.72
N ASP A 143 -19.20 3.68 -10.51
CA ASP A 143 -19.43 5.09 -10.86
C ASP A 143 -18.49 6.02 -10.08
N VAL A 144 -18.21 5.69 -8.81
CA VAL A 144 -17.21 6.40 -7.99
C VAL A 144 -15.80 6.22 -8.55
N VAL A 145 -15.40 5.00 -8.88
CA VAL A 145 -14.08 4.69 -9.46
C VAL A 145 -13.88 5.43 -10.79
N LEU A 146 -14.87 5.39 -11.67
CA LEU A 146 -14.77 6.07 -12.98
C LEU A 146 -14.71 7.60 -12.84
N GLN A 147 -15.46 8.17 -11.89
CA GLN A 147 -15.33 9.59 -11.59
C GLN A 147 -13.94 9.93 -11.04
N SER A 148 -13.40 9.09 -10.16
CA SER A 148 -12.05 9.26 -9.60
C SER A 148 -10.98 9.19 -10.69
N ALA A 149 -11.11 8.27 -11.64
CA ALA A 149 -10.23 8.18 -12.80
C ALA A 149 -10.27 9.45 -13.66
N LYS A 150 -11.45 10.01 -13.92
CA LYS A 150 -11.61 11.30 -14.62
C LYS A 150 -10.95 12.45 -13.85
N THR A 151 -11.13 12.48 -12.55
CA THR A 151 -10.51 13.51 -11.69
C THR A 151 -8.98 13.39 -11.71
N LEU A 152 -8.43 12.18 -11.61
CA LEU A 152 -6.98 11.94 -11.68
C LEU A 152 -6.39 12.42 -13.01
N MET A 153 -7.08 12.16 -14.13
CA MET A 153 -6.63 12.62 -15.45
C MET A 153 -6.48 14.13 -15.57
N THR A 154 -7.21 14.92 -14.78
CA THR A 154 -7.07 16.40 -14.78
C THR A 154 -5.69 16.87 -14.34
N ARG A 155 -4.90 16.01 -13.72
CA ARG A 155 -3.53 16.29 -13.27
C ARG A 155 -2.45 15.89 -14.29
N TYR A 156 -2.85 15.30 -15.40
CA TYR A 156 -1.95 14.89 -16.47
C TYR A 156 -1.56 16.07 -17.37
N SER A 157 -0.27 16.15 -17.70
CA SER A 157 0.26 17.07 -18.70
C SER A 157 0.78 16.31 -19.92
N PRO A 158 0.29 16.57 -21.13
CA PRO A 158 0.82 15.96 -22.35
C PRO A 158 2.25 16.39 -22.67
N LYS A 159 2.71 17.53 -22.14
CA LYS A 159 4.10 18.01 -22.31
C LYS A 159 5.06 17.24 -21.40
N VAL A 160 4.70 17.07 -20.13
CA VAL A 160 5.48 16.30 -19.15
C VAL A 160 5.28 14.79 -19.35
N LYS A 161 4.15 14.39 -19.92
CA LYS A 161 3.71 12.99 -20.06
C LYS A 161 3.60 12.27 -18.72
N SER A 162 3.17 12.99 -17.69
CA SER A 162 3.00 12.49 -16.34
C SER A 162 1.87 13.19 -15.61
N ILE A 163 1.42 12.56 -14.54
CA ILE A 163 0.41 13.05 -13.60
C ILE A 163 1.16 13.77 -12.48
N ARG A 164 0.81 15.01 -12.19
CA ARG A 164 1.39 15.83 -11.13
C ARG A 164 0.99 15.33 -9.77
N SER A 165 1.96 15.21 -8.84
CA SER A 165 1.72 14.62 -7.52
C SER A 165 1.02 15.56 -6.55
N TRP A 166 1.50 16.79 -6.39
CA TRP A 166 0.90 17.79 -5.48
C TRP A 166 1.02 19.21 -6.02
N ASP A 167 0.37 20.17 -5.35
CA ASP A 167 0.28 21.58 -5.77
C ASP A 167 0.83 22.56 -4.71
N HIS A 168 1.32 22.08 -3.57
CA HIS A 168 1.88 22.92 -2.51
C HIS A 168 3.37 23.25 -2.75
N ASN A 169 3.91 24.21 -1.98
CA ASN A 169 5.30 24.66 -2.04
C ASN A 169 5.75 24.98 -3.48
N ARG A 170 4.99 25.81 -4.16
CA ARG A 170 5.23 26.19 -5.58
C ARG A 170 6.52 26.96 -5.78
N GLU A 171 7.09 27.56 -4.74
CA GLU A 171 8.41 28.18 -4.73
C GLU A 171 9.55 27.16 -4.87
N VAL A 172 9.31 25.90 -4.46
CA VAL A 172 10.25 24.79 -4.59
C VAL A 172 9.93 23.93 -5.82
N TRP A 173 8.66 23.59 -6.01
CA TRP A 173 8.18 22.61 -6.98
C TRP A 173 7.45 23.25 -8.15
N SER A 174 7.89 22.96 -9.38
CA SER A 174 7.21 23.40 -10.60
C SER A 174 6.17 22.38 -11.08
N TYR A 175 6.60 21.12 -11.23
CA TYR A 175 5.74 20.00 -11.61
C TYR A 175 6.29 18.71 -10.98
N PRO A 176 6.06 18.50 -9.69
CA PRO A 176 6.61 17.35 -8.98
C PRO A 176 5.85 16.08 -9.33
N VAL A 177 6.62 15.01 -9.55
CA VAL A 177 6.13 13.65 -9.75
C VAL A 177 6.93 12.72 -8.83
N ILE A 178 6.23 11.98 -7.98
CA ILE A 178 6.88 11.02 -7.09
C ILE A 178 6.62 9.58 -7.53
N ILE A 179 7.51 8.69 -7.12
CA ILE A 179 7.47 7.27 -7.49
C ILE A 179 6.17 6.58 -7.05
N ASP A 180 5.57 7.04 -5.96
CA ASP A 180 4.30 6.57 -5.39
C ASP A 180 3.16 6.57 -6.41
N ASN A 181 3.19 7.50 -7.37
CA ASN A 181 2.14 7.63 -8.38
C ASN A 181 2.00 6.39 -9.28
N MET A 182 3.03 5.56 -9.38
CA MET A 182 2.93 4.27 -10.09
C MET A 182 1.78 3.40 -9.56
N MET A 183 1.48 3.51 -8.26
CA MET A 183 0.39 2.77 -7.62
C MET A 183 -1.01 3.24 -8.01
N ASN A 184 -1.15 4.50 -8.44
CA ASN A 184 -2.43 5.08 -8.82
C ASN A 184 -2.81 4.80 -10.30
N LEU A 185 -1.92 4.20 -11.08
CA LEU A 185 -2.16 3.87 -12.48
C LEU A 185 -3.09 2.68 -12.67
N GLU A 186 -3.20 1.77 -11.71
CA GLU A 186 -4.06 0.60 -11.77
C GLU A 186 -5.52 1.00 -12.03
N MET A 187 -6.00 2.02 -11.33
CA MET A 187 -7.33 2.57 -11.53
C MET A 187 -7.56 3.03 -12.98
N LEU A 188 -6.57 3.63 -13.62
CA LEU A 188 -6.66 4.06 -15.01
C LEU A 188 -6.70 2.87 -16.00
N PHE A 189 -5.84 1.89 -15.81
CA PHE A 189 -5.89 0.66 -16.62
C PHE A 189 -7.24 -0.03 -16.52
N ARG A 190 -7.76 -0.16 -15.29
CA ARG A 190 -9.10 -0.75 -15.06
C ARG A 190 -10.22 0.07 -15.67
N ALA A 191 -10.14 1.40 -15.60
CA ALA A 191 -11.11 2.28 -16.23
C ALA A 191 -11.21 2.02 -17.75
N THR A 192 -10.07 1.85 -18.45
CA THR A 192 -10.09 1.45 -19.86
C THR A 192 -10.72 0.09 -20.07
N GLN A 193 -10.38 -0.93 -19.26
CA GLN A 193 -10.98 -2.27 -19.42
C GLN A 193 -12.50 -2.26 -19.22
N LEU A 194 -13.00 -1.42 -18.31
CA LEU A 194 -14.42 -1.37 -17.95
C LEU A 194 -15.25 -0.47 -18.86
N THR A 195 -14.62 0.51 -19.53
CA THR A 195 -15.33 1.48 -20.39
C THR A 195 -15.04 1.33 -21.87
N GLY A 196 -13.92 0.72 -22.22
CA GLY A 196 -13.39 0.71 -23.60
C GLY A 196 -12.71 2.02 -24.02
N ASP A 197 -12.67 3.04 -23.17
CA ASP A 197 -12.01 4.31 -23.46
C ASP A 197 -10.50 4.19 -23.24
N SER A 198 -9.73 4.30 -24.31
CA SER A 198 -8.27 4.17 -24.30
C SER A 198 -7.54 5.38 -23.69
N ILE A 199 -8.22 6.48 -23.41
CA ILE A 199 -7.56 7.69 -22.88
C ILE A 199 -6.89 7.41 -21.51
N TYR A 200 -7.56 6.64 -20.66
CA TYR A 200 -7.01 6.25 -19.34
C TYR A 200 -5.75 5.42 -19.49
N TRP A 201 -5.78 4.43 -20.38
CA TRP A 201 -4.62 3.58 -20.69
C TRP A 201 -3.43 4.39 -21.21
N ASN A 202 -3.68 5.29 -22.15
CA ASN A 202 -2.62 6.09 -22.74
C ASN A 202 -1.94 6.99 -21.71
N ILE A 203 -2.71 7.59 -20.80
CA ILE A 203 -2.18 8.38 -19.70
C ILE A 203 -1.33 7.50 -18.74
N ALA A 204 -1.83 6.34 -18.36
CA ALA A 204 -1.10 5.42 -17.50
C ALA A 204 0.22 4.96 -18.11
N VAL A 205 0.23 4.58 -19.39
CA VAL A 205 1.43 4.16 -20.13
C VAL A 205 2.42 5.31 -20.28
N ASN A 206 1.95 6.51 -20.63
CA ASN A 206 2.82 7.68 -20.72
C ASN A 206 3.48 7.99 -19.39
N HIS A 207 2.72 7.95 -18.30
CA HIS A 207 3.26 8.15 -16.95
C HIS A 207 4.30 7.10 -16.60
N ALA A 208 3.99 5.82 -16.80
CA ALA A 208 4.90 4.71 -16.51
C ALA A 208 6.21 4.82 -17.32
N ASN A 209 6.14 5.17 -18.60
CA ASN A 209 7.31 5.34 -19.47
C ASN A 209 8.18 6.53 -19.03
N THR A 210 7.57 7.63 -18.60
CA THR A 210 8.29 8.80 -18.09
C THR A 210 8.98 8.46 -16.76
N THR A 211 8.31 7.72 -15.89
CA THR A 211 8.88 7.22 -14.63
C THR A 211 10.05 6.25 -14.89
N LEU A 212 9.88 5.31 -15.82
CA LEU A 212 10.92 4.37 -16.24
C LEU A 212 12.19 5.11 -16.72
N LYS A 213 12.02 6.17 -17.48
CA LYS A 213 13.13 6.97 -18.03
C LYS A 213 13.85 7.80 -16.97
N ASN A 214 13.13 8.38 -16.00
CA ASN A 214 13.66 9.48 -15.21
C ASN A 214 13.84 9.18 -13.72
N HIS A 215 13.09 8.22 -13.15
CA HIS A 215 13.08 7.98 -11.69
C HIS A 215 14.13 6.99 -11.19
N PHE A 216 14.90 6.39 -12.08
CA PHE A 216 15.85 5.33 -11.66
C PHE A 216 17.28 5.64 -12.09
N ARG A 217 18.21 5.26 -11.23
CA ARG A 217 19.63 5.18 -11.56
C ARG A 217 19.92 3.87 -12.30
N THR A 218 21.12 3.72 -12.81
CA THR A 218 21.54 2.53 -13.58
C THR A 218 21.54 1.24 -12.78
N ASP A 219 21.60 1.34 -11.44
CA ASP A 219 21.54 0.22 -10.50
C ASP A 219 20.11 -0.12 -10.06
N TYR A 220 19.08 0.49 -10.64
CA TYR A 220 17.65 0.37 -10.29
C TYR A 220 17.26 1.03 -8.95
N SER A 221 18.15 1.77 -8.30
CA SER A 221 17.74 2.62 -7.19
C SER A 221 16.91 3.81 -7.67
N SER A 222 15.90 4.19 -6.89
CA SER A 222 14.95 5.23 -7.28
C SER A 222 15.29 6.59 -6.67
N TYR A 223 15.02 7.65 -7.44
CA TYR A 223 14.74 8.96 -6.88
C TYR A 223 13.30 8.99 -6.38
N HIS A 224 13.06 9.60 -5.22
CA HIS A 224 11.70 9.79 -4.74
C HIS A 224 10.93 10.76 -5.64
N VAL A 225 11.52 11.94 -5.90
CA VAL A 225 10.91 13.04 -6.66
C VAL A 225 11.68 13.33 -7.92
N VAL A 226 10.97 13.45 -9.04
CA VAL A 226 11.47 14.12 -10.24
C VAL A 226 10.55 15.31 -10.51
N ASP A 227 11.12 16.51 -10.48
CA ASP A 227 10.40 17.75 -10.81
C ASP A 227 10.70 18.17 -12.26
N TYR A 228 9.68 18.62 -12.95
CA TYR A 228 9.73 18.93 -14.38
C TYR A 228 9.42 20.39 -14.66
N HIS A 229 9.94 20.88 -15.78
CA HIS A 229 9.47 22.12 -16.38
C HIS A 229 8.12 21.88 -17.07
N PRO A 230 7.01 22.50 -16.61
CA PRO A 230 5.68 22.24 -17.15
C PRO A 230 5.51 22.67 -18.61
N GLU A 231 6.37 23.59 -19.09
CA GLU A 231 6.29 24.17 -20.44
C GLU A 231 6.80 23.20 -21.52
N ASN A 232 7.82 22.39 -21.21
CA ASN A 232 8.51 21.54 -22.19
C ASN A 232 8.69 20.08 -21.74
N GLY A 233 8.43 19.75 -20.43
CA GLY A 233 8.57 18.41 -19.89
C GLY A 233 10.00 17.99 -19.59
N GLU A 234 10.97 18.91 -19.65
CA GLU A 234 12.35 18.61 -19.26
C GLU A 234 12.49 18.44 -17.74
N VAL A 235 13.41 17.56 -17.34
CA VAL A 235 13.73 17.36 -15.93
C VAL A 235 14.39 18.62 -15.37
N ARG A 236 13.79 19.17 -14.33
CA ARG A 236 14.34 20.31 -13.58
C ARG A 236 15.22 19.86 -12.43
N MET A 237 14.77 18.84 -11.69
CA MET A 237 15.45 18.38 -10.48
C MET A 237 15.08 16.92 -10.20
N LYS A 238 16.05 16.16 -9.66
CA LYS A 238 15.83 14.82 -9.08
C LYS A 238 16.29 14.85 -7.64
N CYS A 239 15.40 14.47 -6.71
CA CYS A 239 15.69 14.61 -5.28
C CYS A 239 14.82 13.68 -4.44
N THR A 240 14.90 13.83 -3.13
CA THR A 240 14.00 13.18 -2.19
C THR A 240 13.18 14.20 -1.39
N HIS A 241 12.03 13.75 -0.89
CA HIS A 241 11.20 14.47 0.08
C HIS A 241 10.96 13.62 1.33
N GLN A 242 10.84 12.32 1.18
CA GLN A 242 10.62 11.38 2.29
C GLN A 242 11.83 10.48 2.60
N GLY A 243 12.82 10.41 1.70
CA GLY A 243 14.08 9.69 1.92
C GLY A 243 15.11 10.49 2.70
N TYR A 244 16.24 9.87 3.00
CA TYR A 244 17.32 10.45 3.79
C TYR A 244 18.08 11.56 3.06
N SER A 245 18.44 11.31 1.79
CA SER A 245 19.17 12.27 0.95
C SER A 245 18.85 12.06 -0.52
N ASP A 246 19.19 13.04 -1.37
CA ASP A 246 18.96 12.95 -2.81
C ASP A 246 19.73 11.80 -3.47
N ASP A 247 20.83 11.35 -2.84
CA ASP A 247 21.63 10.21 -3.30
C ASP A 247 21.21 8.88 -2.66
N SER A 248 20.27 8.91 -1.72
CA SER A 248 19.75 7.71 -1.09
C SER A 248 18.59 7.09 -1.89
N PHE A 249 18.08 6.00 -1.39
CA PHE A 249 16.86 5.37 -1.89
C PHE A 249 15.97 4.97 -0.73
N TRP A 250 14.90 5.71 -0.61
CA TRP A 250 13.85 5.51 0.36
C TRP A 250 13.19 4.14 0.17
N SER A 251 13.10 3.32 1.23
CA SER A 251 12.70 1.92 1.10
C SER A 251 11.29 1.73 0.57
N ARG A 252 10.35 2.54 1.03
CA ARG A 252 8.97 2.48 0.50
C ARG A 252 8.91 2.95 -0.96
N GLY A 253 9.78 3.87 -1.38
CA GLY A 253 9.91 4.26 -2.78
C GLY A 253 10.36 3.11 -3.68
N GLN A 254 11.32 2.32 -3.23
CA GLN A 254 11.72 1.08 -3.92
C GLN A 254 10.56 0.10 -4.01
N ALA A 255 9.80 -0.06 -2.92
CA ALA A 255 8.62 -0.91 -2.89
C ALA A 255 7.52 -0.44 -3.86
N TRP A 256 7.26 0.86 -3.94
CA TRP A 256 6.32 1.44 -4.91
C TRP A 256 6.72 1.14 -6.35
N GLY A 257 8.01 1.28 -6.65
CA GLY A 257 8.53 0.98 -7.99
C GLY A 257 8.38 -0.48 -8.36
N LEU A 258 8.79 -1.39 -7.47
CA LEU A 258 8.68 -2.84 -7.68
C LEU A 258 7.22 -3.24 -7.96
N TYR A 259 6.32 -2.87 -7.08
CA TYR A 259 4.89 -3.19 -7.20
C TYR A 259 4.27 -2.53 -8.44
N GLY A 260 4.53 -1.24 -8.63
CA GLY A 260 3.92 -0.47 -9.72
C GLY A 260 4.32 -0.97 -11.10
N PHE A 261 5.58 -1.34 -11.32
CA PHE A 261 6.01 -1.91 -12.61
C PHE A 261 5.54 -3.34 -12.82
N ALA A 262 5.46 -4.18 -11.80
CA ALA A 262 4.82 -5.49 -11.90
C ALA A 262 3.34 -5.35 -12.31
N MET A 263 2.63 -4.42 -11.70
CA MET A 263 1.24 -4.08 -12.04
C MET A 263 1.12 -3.57 -13.49
N CYS A 264 1.99 -2.67 -13.93
CA CYS A 264 1.98 -2.21 -15.33
C CYS A 264 2.20 -3.37 -16.31
N TYR A 265 3.10 -4.30 -16.00
CA TYR A 265 3.29 -5.51 -16.81
C TYR A 265 2.04 -6.40 -16.83
N ARG A 266 1.34 -6.54 -15.72
CA ARG A 266 0.08 -7.29 -15.65
C ARG A 266 -0.90 -6.85 -16.73
N PHE A 267 -1.07 -5.54 -16.90
CA PHE A 267 -1.99 -4.97 -17.88
C PHE A 267 -1.43 -4.95 -19.29
N THR A 268 -0.19 -4.49 -19.47
CA THR A 268 0.35 -4.17 -20.81
C THR A 268 1.09 -5.31 -21.48
N LYS A 269 1.66 -6.22 -20.68
CA LYS A 269 2.62 -7.25 -21.13
C LYS A 269 3.89 -6.65 -21.78
N ASP A 270 4.17 -5.38 -21.54
CA ASP A 270 5.41 -4.75 -21.99
C ASP A 270 6.61 -5.28 -21.20
N PRO A 271 7.57 -5.99 -21.84
CA PRO A 271 8.71 -6.59 -21.15
C PRO A 271 9.63 -5.56 -20.47
N ALA A 272 9.58 -4.29 -20.86
CA ALA A 272 10.36 -3.24 -20.22
C ALA A 272 9.91 -3.03 -18.77
N TYR A 273 8.62 -3.10 -18.50
CA TYR A 273 8.08 -2.98 -17.13
C TYR A 273 8.44 -4.20 -16.27
N LEU A 274 8.36 -5.40 -16.84
CA LEU A 274 8.79 -6.61 -16.14
C LEU A 274 10.28 -6.54 -15.76
N LYS A 275 11.13 -6.18 -16.72
CA LYS A 275 12.57 -5.99 -16.49
C LYS A 275 12.85 -4.96 -15.39
N GLN A 276 12.10 -3.86 -15.38
CA GLN A 276 12.27 -2.82 -14.37
C GLN A 276 11.89 -3.32 -12.97
N SER A 277 10.74 -3.98 -12.82
CA SER A 277 10.31 -4.55 -11.55
C SER A 277 11.30 -5.59 -11.02
N GLU A 278 11.75 -6.49 -11.90
CA GLU A 278 12.76 -7.51 -11.59
C GLU A 278 14.10 -6.88 -11.17
N GLY A 279 14.55 -5.87 -11.89
CA GLY A 279 15.78 -5.13 -11.57
C GLY A 279 15.72 -4.43 -10.20
N ILE A 280 14.59 -3.80 -9.88
CA ILE A 280 14.37 -3.19 -8.57
C ILE A 280 14.41 -4.26 -7.47
N ALA A 281 13.72 -5.38 -7.67
CA ALA A 281 13.70 -6.49 -6.70
C ALA A 281 15.11 -7.03 -6.46
N ASP A 282 15.86 -7.33 -7.51
CA ASP A 282 17.22 -7.85 -7.39
C ASP A 282 18.16 -6.85 -6.71
N PHE A 283 18.09 -5.58 -7.08
CA PHE A 283 18.90 -4.53 -6.43
C PHE A 283 18.60 -4.47 -4.94
N PHE A 284 17.34 -4.31 -4.58
CA PHE A 284 16.95 -4.01 -3.21
C PHE A 284 17.12 -5.20 -2.26
N LEU A 285 16.73 -6.39 -2.70
CA LEU A 285 16.82 -7.61 -1.88
C LEU A 285 18.25 -8.11 -1.67
N ASN A 286 19.19 -7.71 -2.53
CA ASN A 286 20.60 -8.10 -2.42
C ASN A 286 21.50 -7.02 -1.79
N LEU A 287 20.93 -5.95 -1.24
CA LEU A 287 21.72 -4.95 -0.52
C LEU A 287 22.49 -5.58 0.63
N PRO A 288 23.78 -5.27 0.80
CA PRO A 288 24.61 -5.89 1.85
C PRO A 288 24.09 -5.67 3.27
N ASN A 289 23.37 -4.57 3.48
CA ASN A 289 22.78 -4.21 4.77
C ASN A 289 21.28 -4.51 4.86
N MET A 290 20.72 -5.28 3.91
CA MET A 290 19.35 -5.75 4.03
C MET A 290 19.22 -6.66 5.27
N PRO A 291 18.32 -6.35 6.21
CA PRO A 291 18.10 -7.19 7.38
C PRO A 291 17.73 -8.63 7.02
N GLU A 292 18.09 -9.58 7.86
CA GLU A 292 17.81 -11.01 7.62
C GLU A 292 16.32 -11.34 7.57
N ASP A 293 15.48 -10.54 8.24
CA ASP A 293 14.02 -10.65 8.22
C ASP A 293 13.37 -10.01 6.98
N PHE A 294 14.15 -9.34 6.14
CA PHE A 294 13.72 -8.57 4.98
C PHE A 294 12.73 -7.45 5.28
N VAL A 295 12.67 -6.97 6.52
CA VAL A 295 11.98 -5.74 6.85
C VAL A 295 12.99 -4.59 6.80
N PRO A 296 12.97 -3.73 5.76
CA PRO A 296 14.02 -2.76 5.55
C PRO A 296 13.98 -1.65 6.59
N TYR A 297 15.11 -0.96 6.75
CA TYR A 297 15.12 0.36 7.38
C TYR A 297 14.32 1.34 6.53
N TRP A 298 13.84 2.43 7.14
CA TRP A 298 13.05 3.45 6.43
C TRP A 298 13.76 4.01 5.19
N ASP A 299 15.09 4.10 5.24
CA ASP A 299 15.98 4.37 4.11
C ASP A 299 17.26 3.55 4.30
N MET A 300 17.69 2.83 3.27
CA MET A 300 18.81 1.90 3.35
C MET A 300 20.19 2.59 3.31
N LYS A 301 20.20 3.91 3.20
CA LYS A 301 21.42 4.75 3.38
C LYS A 301 21.29 5.72 4.57
N ALA A 302 20.29 5.54 5.43
CA ALA A 302 20.16 6.34 6.63
C ALA A 302 21.38 6.16 7.54
N PRO A 303 21.77 7.18 8.33
CA PRO A 303 22.88 7.04 9.27
C PRO A 303 22.66 5.89 10.25
N GLY A 304 23.68 5.07 10.45
CA GLY A 304 23.65 3.95 11.39
C GLY A 304 23.17 2.62 10.83
N VAL A 305 22.73 2.54 9.56
CA VAL A 305 22.31 1.27 8.95
C VAL A 305 23.48 0.34 8.60
N ASP A 306 24.68 0.88 8.45
CA ASP A 306 25.87 0.09 8.14
C ASP A 306 26.30 -0.73 9.37
N GLY A 307 26.36 -2.04 9.21
CA GLY A 307 26.76 -2.96 10.26
C GLY A 307 25.66 -3.40 11.23
N LEU A 308 24.42 -2.91 11.07
CA LEU A 308 23.29 -3.44 11.81
C LEU A 308 22.79 -4.75 11.19
N GLN A 309 22.75 -5.81 12.00
CA GLN A 309 22.26 -7.13 11.60
C GLN A 309 21.27 -7.66 12.63
N SER A 310 20.29 -6.85 13.00
CA SER A 310 19.28 -7.26 13.97
C SER A 310 18.09 -7.92 13.29
N HIS A 311 17.55 -8.95 13.94
CA HIS A 311 16.32 -9.64 13.53
C HIS A 311 15.06 -8.97 14.05
N VAL A 312 15.17 -7.93 14.85
CA VAL A 312 14.06 -7.35 15.62
C VAL A 312 14.00 -5.84 15.39
N ALA A 313 12.80 -5.31 15.38
CA ALA A 313 12.47 -3.90 15.15
C ALA A 313 12.93 -2.91 16.24
N VAL A 314 13.93 -3.25 17.03
CA VAL A 314 14.43 -2.45 18.17
C VAL A 314 15.80 -1.80 17.95
N ASP A 315 16.18 -1.64 16.69
CA ASP A 315 17.41 -0.98 16.33
C ASP A 315 17.33 0.54 16.56
N SER A 316 18.47 1.20 16.64
CA SER A 316 18.55 2.66 16.71
C SER A 316 18.05 3.37 15.45
N VAL A 317 17.90 2.66 14.34
CA VAL A 317 17.36 3.16 13.08
C VAL A 317 15.98 2.56 12.84
N PRO A 318 14.94 3.38 12.59
CA PRO A 318 13.59 2.88 12.39
C PRO A 318 13.48 1.95 11.17
N ARG A 319 12.67 0.89 11.33
CA ARG A 319 12.24 0.01 10.24
C ARG A 319 11.03 0.59 9.51
N ASP A 320 10.70 0.01 8.38
CA ASP A 320 9.45 0.30 7.69
C ASP A 320 8.71 -1.00 7.33
N ALA A 321 7.84 -1.44 8.23
CA ALA A 321 7.00 -2.60 8.01
C ALA A 321 6.04 -2.41 6.82
N SER A 322 5.65 -1.17 6.50
CA SER A 322 4.81 -0.88 5.33
C SER A 322 5.55 -1.18 4.02
N ALA A 323 6.83 -0.83 3.94
CA ALA A 323 7.66 -1.19 2.78
C ALA A 323 7.81 -2.71 2.65
N ALA A 324 8.01 -3.43 3.74
CA ALA A 324 8.09 -4.89 3.73
C ALA A 324 6.80 -5.54 3.23
N ALA A 325 5.64 -5.11 3.72
CA ALA A 325 4.34 -5.61 3.28
C ALA A 325 4.12 -5.38 1.76
N LEU A 326 4.47 -4.20 1.26
CA LEU A 326 4.44 -3.86 -0.15
C LEU A 326 5.36 -4.74 -0.99
N ILE A 327 6.60 -4.93 -0.53
CA ILE A 327 7.58 -5.80 -1.21
C ILE A 327 7.03 -7.22 -1.31
N ALA A 328 6.52 -7.78 -0.21
CA ALA A 328 5.95 -9.12 -0.21
C ALA A 328 4.79 -9.25 -1.20
N SER A 329 3.85 -8.30 -1.18
CA SER A 329 2.71 -8.29 -2.10
C SER A 329 3.17 -8.19 -3.56
N GLY A 330 4.13 -7.30 -3.86
CA GLY A 330 4.72 -7.16 -5.19
C GLY A 330 5.47 -8.39 -5.65
N LEU A 331 6.22 -9.05 -4.78
CA LEU A 331 6.96 -10.27 -5.09
C LEU A 331 6.04 -11.46 -5.37
N TYR A 332 4.92 -11.59 -4.66
CA TYR A 332 3.93 -12.63 -4.96
C TYR A 332 3.33 -12.48 -6.35
N GLU A 333 3.15 -11.26 -6.84
CA GLU A 333 2.76 -11.04 -8.22
C GLU A 333 3.91 -11.28 -9.18
N LEU A 334 5.06 -10.64 -8.97
CA LEU A 334 6.22 -10.70 -9.85
C LEU A 334 6.72 -12.13 -10.07
N CYS A 335 6.68 -12.98 -9.04
CA CYS A 335 7.15 -14.36 -9.12
C CYS A 335 6.42 -15.21 -10.17
N THR A 336 5.22 -14.81 -10.55
CA THR A 336 4.41 -15.51 -11.57
C THR A 336 4.78 -15.16 -13.01
N TYR A 337 5.61 -14.14 -13.23
CA TYR A 337 5.93 -13.60 -14.55
C TYR A 337 7.36 -13.91 -15.02
N ILE A 338 8.19 -14.43 -14.15
CA ILE A 338 9.62 -14.65 -14.39
C ILE A 338 9.96 -16.14 -14.47
N THR A 339 11.24 -16.48 -14.65
CA THR A 339 11.67 -17.88 -14.72
C THR A 339 11.29 -18.65 -13.45
N PRO A 340 10.94 -19.94 -13.55
CA PRO A 340 10.50 -20.73 -12.40
C PRO A 340 11.49 -20.73 -11.23
N GLU A 341 12.78 -20.78 -11.50
CA GLU A 341 13.83 -20.76 -10.46
C GLU A 341 13.82 -19.44 -9.69
N LYS A 342 13.81 -18.31 -10.39
CA LYS A 342 13.79 -16.99 -9.80
C LYS A 342 12.44 -16.70 -9.12
N GLY A 343 11.35 -17.17 -9.71
CA GLY A 343 10.01 -17.11 -9.14
C GLY A 343 9.92 -17.82 -7.79
N LYS A 344 10.49 -19.02 -7.66
CA LYS A 344 10.58 -19.73 -6.38
C LYS A 344 11.36 -18.93 -5.33
N ARG A 345 12.49 -18.32 -5.73
CA ARG A 345 13.28 -17.47 -4.83
C ARG A 345 12.48 -16.26 -4.33
N TYR A 346 11.80 -15.54 -5.22
CA TYR A 346 11.01 -14.37 -4.85
C TYR A 346 9.81 -14.75 -3.97
N LYS A 347 9.13 -15.86 -4.29
CA LYS A 347 8.06 -16.37 -3.42
C LYS A 347 8.59 -16.74 -2.04
N SER A 348 9.73 -17.41 -1.97
CA SER A 348 10.36 -17.77 -0.68
C SER A 348 10.72 -16.53 0.16
N ILE A 349 11.23 -15.47 -0.47
CA ILE A 349 11.50 -14.20 0.24
C ILE A 349 10.20 -13.56 0.71
N ALA A 350 9.15 -13.52 -0.11
CA ALA A 350 7.84 -13.00 0.27
C ALA A 350 7.24 -13.79 1.44
N ASP A 351 7.33 -15.12 1.42
CA ASP A 351 6.90 -15.99 2.53
C ASP A 351 7.66 -15.65 3.82
N LYS A 352 8.97 -15.41 3.71
CA LYS A 352 9.81 -15.02 4.85
C LYS A 352 9.41 -13.65 5.41
N ILE A 353 9.16 -12.67 4.54
CA ILE A 353 8.68 -11.35 4.95
C ILE A 353 7.34 -11.47 5.70
N VAL A 354 6.35 -12.11 5.10
CA VAL A 354 5.01 -12.26 5.70
C VAL A 354 5.07 -13.00 7.03
N GLY A 355 5.86 -14.09 7.10
CA GLY A 355 6.07 -14.83 8.34
C GLY A 355 6.74 -13.98 9.43
N ASN A 356 7.74 -13.17 9.08
CA ASN A 356 8.42 -12.28 10.04
C ASN A 356 7.51 -11.12 10.49
N LEU A 357 6.74 -10.52 9.56
CA LEU A 357 5.75 -9.50 9.92
C LEU A 357 4.74 -10.05 10.94
N GLY A 358 4.21 -11.24 10.71
CA GLY A 358 3.26 -11.88 11.64
C GLY A 358 3.86 -12.25 13.01
N ARG A 359 5.13 -12.64 13.06
CA ARG A 359 5.77 -13.06 14.32
C ARG A 359 6.39 -11.93 15.14
N HIS A 360 6.93 -10.91 14.49
CA HIS A 360 7.80 -9.93 15.16
C HIS A 360 7.34 -8.48 15.04
N TYR A 361 6.39 -8.19 14.13
CA TYR A 361 5.88 -6.84 13.88
C TYR A 361 4.39 -6.70 14.16
N GLN A 362 3.72 -7.78 14.45
CA GLN A 362 2.30 -7.78 14.79
C GLN A 362 2.06 -7.17 16.17
N ALA A 363 1.01 -6.36 16.30
CA ALA A 363 0.58 -5.84 17.59
C ALA A 363 0.05 -6.96 18.48
N GLU A 364 0.15 -6.77 19.79
CA GLU A 364 -0.53 -7.67 20.74
C GLU A 364 -2.06 -7.57 20.54
N PRO A 365 -2.79 -8.70 20.55
CA PRO A 365 -4.23 -8.69 20.37
C PRO A 365 -4.94 -7.74 21.35
N GLY A 366 -5.85 -6.94 20.83
CA GLY A 366 -6.62 -5.98 21.63
C GLY A 366 -5.88 -4.68 22.00
N THR A 367 -4.73 -4.41 21.39
CA THR A 367 -3.93 -3.22 21.65
C THR A 367 -3.80 -2.31 20.42
N HIS A 368 -3.11 -1.19 20.59
CA HIS A 368 -2.74 -0.26 19.50
C HIS A 368 -3.92 0.18 18.64
N TYR A 369 -5.08 0.43 19.26
CA TYR A 369 -6.32 0.86 18.57
C TYR A 369 -6.75 -0.05 17.42
N GLY A 370 -6.30 -1.31 17.41
CA GLY A 370 -6.65 -2.29 16.40
C GLY A 370 -5.82 -2.25 15.13
N PHE A 371 -4.71 -1.55 15.09
CA PHE A 371 -3.72 -1.70 14.00
C PHE A 371 -3.09 -3.09 14.04
N LEU A 372 -2.75 -3.62 12.86
CA LEU A 372 -2.19 -4.98 12.72
C LEU A 372 -0.68 -4.99 12.93
N LEU A 373 0.04 -4.12 12.21
CA LEU A 373 1.50 -4.08 12.19
C LEU A 373 2.03 -2.84 12.90
N LEU A 374 3.11 -3.03 13.63
CA LEU A 374 3.92 -1.99 14.25
C LEU A 374 5.17 -1.70 13.41
N HIS A 375 5.94 -0.69 13.80
CA HIS A 375 7.27 -0.40 13.27
C HIS A 375 7.30 -0.02 11.79
N SER A 376 6.35 0.83 11.38
CA SER A 376 6.39 1.52 10.10
C SER A 376 6.91 2.94 10.24
N THR A 377 7.43 3.51 9.16
CA THR A 377 7.90 4.90 9.12
C THR A 377 7.29 5.62 7.93
N GLY A 378 6.40 6.57 8.18
CA GLY A 378 5.69 7.33 7.14
C GLY A 378 6.56 8.43 6.53
N HIS A 379 7.04 9.38 7.34
CA HIS A 379 7.80 10.52 6.85
C HIS A 379 8.88 10.97 7.85
N HIS A 380 10.01 10.29 7.84
CA HIS A 380 11.11 10.52 8.77
C HIS A 380 11.68 11.96 8.72
N PRO A 381 12.01 12.53 7.52
CA PRO A 381 12.55 13.89 7.45
C PRO A 381 11.56 14.96 7.94
N GLY A 382 10.24 14.71 7.79
CA GLY A 382 9.19 15.57 8.32
C GLY A 382 8.96 15.40 9.84
N GLY A 383 9.66 14.48 10.49
CA GLY A 383 9.51 14.20 11.91
C GLY A 383 8.14 13.62 12.28
N SER A 384 7.44 13.01 11.33
CA SER A 384 6.10 12.44 11.53
C SER A 384 6.06 10.96 11.20
N GLU A 385 5.21 10.22 11.92
CA GLU A 385 5.00 8.78 11.71
C GLU A 385 6.29 7.96 11.69
N ILE A 386 7.12 8.16 12.72
CA ILE A 386 8.37 7.42 12.91
C ILE A 386 8.12 6.30 13.90
N ASP A 387 8.37 5.06 13.47
CA ASP A 387 8.20 3.85 14.28
C ASP A 387 6.77 3.74 14.87
N VAL A 388 5.77 3.74 14.00
CA VAL A 388 4.34 3.72 14.35
C VAL A 388 3.58 2.71 13.49
N PRO A 389 2.36 2.29 13.90
CA PRO A 389 1.46 1.58 13.01
C PRO A 389 0.91 2.52 11.93
N LEU A 390 0.66 1.98 10.73
CA LEU A 390 0.08 2.71 9.61
C LEU A 390 -1.00 1.87 8.93
N ASN A 391 -2.14 2.48 8.61
CA ASN A 391 -3.27 1.77 7.99
C ASN A 391 -2.93 1.14 6.63
N TYR A 392 -2.01 1.73 5.89
CA TYR A 392 -1.57 1.15 4.62
C TYR A 392 -0.59 -0.02 4.78
N ALA A 393 0.17 -0.08 5.88
CA ALA A 393 0.93 -1.28 6.22
C ALA A 393 0.00 -2.48 6.42
N ASP A 394 -1.09 -2.29 7.15
CA ASP A 394 -2.11 -3.29 7.39
C ASP A 394 -2.78 -3.75 6.09
N TYR A 395 -3.15 -2.79 5.23
CA TYR A 395 -3.78 -3.08 3.94
C TYR A 395 -2.88 -3.97 3.06
N PHE A 396 -1.62 -3.59 2.85
CA PHE A 396 -0.72 -4.35 1.99
C PHE A 396 -0.28 -5.68 2.62
N TYR A 397 -0.27 -5.79 3.95
CA TYR A 397 -0.07 -7.06 4.63
C TYR A 397 -1.21 -8.04 4.34
N LEU A 398 -2.46 -7.60 4.45
CA LEU A 398 -3.62 -8.41 4.11
C LEU A 398 -3.64 -8.78 2.62
N GLU A 399 -3.26 -7.86 1.73
CA GLU A 399 -3.12 -8.17 0.31
C GLU A 399 -2.04 -9.21 0.04
N ALA A 400 -0.90 -9.11 0.72
CA ALA A 400 0.17 -10.10 0.61
C ALA A 400 -0.30 -11.49 1.07
N LEU A 401 -1.05 -11.57 2.17
CA LEU A 401 -1.65 -12.82 2.65
C LEU A 401 -2.63 -13.41 1.62
N ALA A 402 -3.48 -12.59 1.01
CA ALA A 402 -4.42 -13.04 -0.02
C ALA A 402 -3.70 -13.57 -1.28
N ARG A 403 -2.63 -12.90 -1.71
CA ARG A 403 -1.80 -13.33 -2.84
C ARG A 403 -1.04 -14.62 -2.52
N LYS A 404 -0.51 -14.73 -1.30
CA LYS A 404 0.12 -15.97 -0.81
C LYS A 404 -0.83 -17.14 -0.90
N GLU A 405 -2.02 -17.00 -0.34
CA GLU A 405 -3.03 -18.06 -0.33
C GLU A 405 -3.43 -18.47 -1.76
N ALA A 406 -3.61 -17.51 -2.66
CA ALA A 406 -3.93 -17.79 -4.05
C ALA A 406 -2.83 -18.61 -4.76
N LEU A 407 -1.56 -18.39 -4.43
CA LEU A 407 -0.44 -19.16 -4.98
C LEU A 407 -0.30 -20.54 -4.31
N ASP A 408 -0.53 -20.64 -3.01
CA ASP A 408 -0.40 -21.90 -2.26
C ASP A 408 -1.53 -22.90 -2.61
N ASN A 409 -2.64 -22.41 -3.17
CA ASN A 409 -3.79 -23.21 -3.61
C ASN A 409 -3.76 -23.60 -5.11
N GLN A 410 -2.72 -23.22 -5.86
CA GLN A 410 -2.49 -23.63 -7.26
C GLN A 410 -1.68 -24.93 -7.34
#